data_ccff8d5769f516cb89a331c5fd574d98
#
_entry.id   ccff8d5769f516cb89a331c5fd574d98
#
_cell.length_a   1.000
_cell.length_b   1.000
_cell.length_c   1.000
_cell.angle_alpha   90.00
_cell.angle_beta   90.00
_cell.angle_gamma   90.00
#
_symmetry.space_group_name_H-M   'P 1'
#
loop_
_entity.id
_entity.type
_entity.pdbx_description
1 polymer ?
#
loop_
_entity_poly.entity_id
_entity_poly.type
_entity_poly.pdbx_seq_one_letter_code
_entity_poly.pdbx_strand_id
1 'polypeptide(L)'
;MIVLDTETTGFHPRDENDSIFNRIFEIGCVEIIDRKVTGVTFHEFMDPQREVEEDAKEVHGYSWEEIKAELKERGCPGQRFHDIAQKFINFVDGSPLVIHNADFDTKFLDSELRHAGFPTLAELNIPVFCTYKFASNKYPGRRNNLDALCDRLGVDKSGRDLHGALIDADLTAQVYLMMTQYQGNILSNDKPKVRLASNLNIQRLDPSINEKLKVVTPNEAEVLEHNKLKEKIDKSAGGTSFVLGL
;
A
#
# COMPACT_ATOMS: atom_id res chain seq x y z
N MET A 1 -2.09 -5.75 -3.42
CA MET A 1 -2.49 -4.85 -2.31
C MET A 1 -2.66 -3.46 -2.84
N ILE A 2 -3.55 -2.70 -2.23
CA ILE A 2 -3.86 -1.33 -2.65
C ILE A 2 -3.40 -0.37 -1.56
N VAL A 3 -2.59 0.62 -1.91
CA VAL A 3 -2.23 1.72 -1.01
C VAL A 3 -3.23 2.84 -1.24
N LEU A 4 -3.75 3.40 -0.17
CA LEU A 4 -4.86 4.36 -0.23
C LEU A 4 -4.58 5.56 0.68
N ASP A 5 -5.04 6.71 0.24
CA ASP A 5 -5.17 7.93 1.02
C ASP A 5 -6.44 8.68 0.63
N THR A 6 -6.97 9.54 1.53
CA THR A 6 -8.18 10.33 1.30
C THR A 6 -8.02 11.78 1.75
N GLU A 7 -8.59 12.72 0.97
CA GLU A 7 -8.78 14.10 1.42
C GLU A 7 -10.24 14.33 1.78
N THR A 8 -10.44 15.09 2.85
CA THR A 8 -11.75 15.24 3.49
C THR A 8 -12.08 16.69 3.82
N THR A 9 -13.36 16.97 4.01
CA THR A 9 -13.83 18.33 4.37
C THR A 9 -13.57 18.72 5.82
N GLY A 10 -12.97 17.85 6.63
CA GLY A 10 -12.64 18.06 8.03
C GLY A 10 -12.21 16.76 8.70
N PHE A 11 -12.00 16.77 10.01
CA PHE A 11 -11.31 15.66 10.71
C PHE A 11 -12.23 14.56 11.27
N HIS A 12 -13.53 14.77 11.30
CA HIS A 12 -14.49 13.82 11.87
C HIS A 12 -15.62 13.51 10.88
N PRO A 13 -15.83 12.24 10.48
CA PRO A 13 -16.87 11.89 9.50
C PRO A 13 -18.28 12.06 10.07
N ARG A 14 -18.46 12.05 11.40
CA ARG A 14 -19.74 12.15 12.08
C ARG A 14 -19.69 13.16 13.22
N ASP A 15 -20.83 13.78 13.48
CA ASP A 15 -21.03 14.68 14.60
C ASP A 15 -21.36 13.91 15.91
N GLU A 16 -21.61 14.66 16.99
CA GLU A 16 -21.97 14.10 18.31
C GLU A 16 -23.28 13.30 18.31
N ASN A 17 -24.14 13.52 17.30
CA ASN A 17 -25.43 12.82 17.12
C ASN A 17 -25.34 11.65 16.15
N ASP A 18 -24.12 11.21 15.78
CA ASP A 18 -23.86 10.17 14.78
C ASP A 18 -24.38 10.49 13.37
N SER A 19 -24.68 11.77 13.09
CA SER A 19 -25.02 12.23 11.74
C SER A 19 -23.77 12.45 10.92
N ILE A 20 -23.87 12.23 9.59
CA ILE A 20 -22.75 12.53 8.68
C ILE A 20 -22.42 14.02 8.78
N PHE A 21 -21.16 14.31 9.08
CA PHE A 21 -20.68 15.66 9.25
C PHE A 21 -19.66 16.02 8.18
N ASN A 22 -18.47 15.41 8.17
CA ASN A 22 -17.51 15.64 7.13
C ASN A 22 -17.51 14.51 6.08
N ARG A 23 -17.05 14.81 4.88
CA ARG A 23 -17.15 13.97 3.70
C ARG A 23 -15.78 13.80 3.04
N ILE A 24 -15.58 12.69 2.36
CA ILE A 24 -14.45 12.51 1.43
C ILE A 24 -14.76 13.30 0.15
N PHE A 25 -13.78 14.03 -0.37
CA PHE A 25 -13.86 14.67 -1.69
C PHE A 25 -12.80 14.17 -2.67
N GLU A 26 -11.73 13.54 -2.20
CA GLU A 26 -10.71 12.93 -3.05
C GLU A 26 -10.31 11.56 -2.49
N ILE A 27 -10.14 10.57 -3.38
CA ILE A 27 -9.57 9.26 -3.07
C ILE A 27 -8.44 8.98 -4.05
N GLY A 28 -7.27 8.68 -3.54
CA GLY A 28 -6.12 8.21 -4.29
C GLY A 28 -5.76 6.79 -3.91
N CYS A 29 -5.62 5.90 -4.91
CA CYS A 29 -5.13 4.54 -4.67
C CYS A 29 -4.04 4.18 -5.67
N VAL A 30 -3.05 3.43 -5.18
CA VAL A 30 -1.92 2.91 -5.96
C VAL A 30 -1.81 1.40 -5.75
N GLU A 31 -1.67 0.64 -6.83
CA GLU A 31 -1.54 -0.81 -6.74
C GLU A 31 -0.10 -1.26 -6.55
N ILE A 32 0.10 -2.22 -5.64
CA ILE A 32 1.38 -2.93 -5.46
C ILE A 32 1.17 -4.43 -5.70
N ILE A 33 1.94 -5.00 -6.65
CA ILE A 33 2.06 -6.45 -6.90
C ILE A 33 3.52 -6.83 -6.78
N ASP A 34 3.82 -7.93 -6.09
CA ASP A 34 5.17 -8.48 -5.92
C ASP A 34 6.21 -7.41 -5.48
N ARG A 35 5.80 -6.55 -4.53
CA ARG A 35 6.60 -5.45 -4.00
C ARG A 35 7.00 -4.39 -5.05
N LYS A 36 6.22 -4.22 -6.08
CA LYS A 36 6.43 -3.18 -7.10
C LYS A 36 5.15 -2.40 -7.30
N VAL A 37 5.26 -1.09 -7.37
CA VAL A 37 4.19 -0.22 -7.83
C VAL A 37 3.95 -0.55 -9.31
N THR A 38 2.71 -0.90 -9.67
CA THR A 38 2.36 -1.35 -11.02
C THR A 38 2.10 -0.21 -11.99
N GLY A 39 1.81 0.99 -11.46
CA GLY A 39 1.32 2.13 -12.21
C GLY A 39 -0.20 2.14 -12.40
N VAL A 40 -0.90 1.10 -11.95
CA VAL A 40 -2.37 1.09 -11.92
C VAL A 40 -2.84 1.91 -10.73
N THR A 41 -3.71 2.89 -10.99
CA THR A 41 -4.21 3.84 -10.00
C THR A 41 -5.73 3.95 -10.05
N PHE A 42 -6.31 4.35 -8.92
CA PHE A 42 -7.67 4.83 -8.81
C PHE A 42 -7.61 6.24 -8.23
N HIS A 43 -8.15 7.22 -8.95
CA HIS A 43 -8.09 8.62 -8.53
C HIS A 43 -9.39 9.31 -8.89
N GLU A 44 -10.20 9.58 -7.87
CA GLU A 44 -11.53 10.16 -8.06
C GLU A 44 -11.74 11.36 -7.14
N PHE A 45 -12.36 12.38 -7.68
CA PHE A 45 -12.89 13.51 -6.96
C PHE A 45 -14.40 13.39 -6.81
N MET A 46 -14.94 13.88 -5.68
CA MET A 46 -16.35 13.83 -5.37
C MET A 46 -16.84 15.16 -4.80
N ASP A 47 -18.07 15.53 -5.16
CA ASP A 47 -18.73 16.68 -4.54
C ASP A 47 -19.15 16.32 -3.10
N PRO A 48 -18.53 16.90 -2.08
CA PRO A 48 -18.86 16.63 -0.68
C PRO A 48 -20.21 17.22 -0.27
N GLN A 49 -20.80 18.09 -1.11
CA GLN A 49 -22.05 18.82 -0.88
C GLN A 49 -22.04 19.66 0.42
N ARG A 50 -20.86 20.15 0.77
CA ARG A 50 -20.67 20.99 1.96
C ARG A 50 -19.37 21.77 1.88
N GLU A 51 -19.28 22.83 2.69
CA GLU A 51 -18.05 23.60 2.86
C GLU A 51 -16.94 22.77 3.49
N VAL A 52 -15.72 23.09 3.13
CA VAL A 52 -14.49 22.54 3.73
C VAL A 52 -14.14 23.36 4.96
N GLU A 53 -13.82 22.68 6.06
CA GLU A 53 -13.34 23.33 7.28
C GLU A 53 -11.98 23.97 7.03
N GLU A 54 -11.74 25.16 7.62
CA GLU A 54 -10.51 25.93 7.35
C GLU A 54 -9.25 25.14 7.70
N ASP A 55 -9.25 24.42 8.83
CA ASP A 55 -8.13 23.59 9.25
C ASP A 55 -7.80 22.48 8.24
N ALA A 56 -8.80 21.91 7.58
CA ALA A 56 -8.62 20.91 6.53
C ALA A 56 -8.11 21.56 5.24
N LYS A 57 -8.65 22.73 4.89
CA LYS A 57 -8.19 23.51 3.74
C LYS A 57 -6.72 23.92 3.86
N GLU A 58 -6.24 24.24 5.06
CA GLU A 58 -4.81 24.54 5.29
C GLU A 58 -3.90 23.34 4.95
N VAL A 59 -4.42 22.11 5.00
CA VAL A 59 -3.67 20.90 4.72
C VAL A 59 -3.61 20.59 3.24
N HIS A 60 -4.74 20.54 2.54
CA HIS A 60 -4.84 20.11 1.14
C HIS A 60 -5.10 21.24 0.14
N GLY A 61 -5.42 22.46 0.61
CA GLY A 61 -5.56 23.65 -0.23
C GLY A 61 -6.91 23.83 -0.94
N TYR A 62 -7.85 22.88 -0.84
CA TYR A 62 -9.12 22.93 -1.55
C TYR A 62 -10.23 23.58 -0.74
N SER A 63 -10.98 24.51 -1.34
CA SER A 63 -12.33 24.93 -0.94
C SER A 63 -13.37 24.12 -1.72
N TRP A 64 -14.63 24.20 -1.31
CA TRP A 64 -15.71 23.52 -2.05
C TRP A 64 -15.84 24.03 -3.49
N GLU A 65 -15.62 25.34 -3.72
CA GLU A 65 -15.62 25.92 -5.06
C GLU A 65 -14.51 25.33 -5.95
N GLU A 66 -13.32 25.14 -5.39
CA GLU A 66 -12.19 24.54 -6.10
C GLU A 66 -12.44 23.06 -6.41
N ILE A 67 -13.05 22.31 -5.46
CA ILE A 67 -13.49 20.93 -5.71
C ILE A 67 -14.51 20.86 -6.86
N LYS A 68 -15.50 21.77 -6.88
CA LYS A 68 -16.49 21.86 -7.97
C LYS A 68 -15.85 22.22 -9.31
N ALA A 69 -14.85 23.08 -9.30
CA ALA A 69 -14.10 23.44 -10.52
C ALA A 69 -13.30 22.22 -11.04
N GLU A 70 -12.63 21.49 -10.17
CA GLU A 70 -11.90 20.26 -10.49
C GLU A 70 -12.84 19.18 -11.09
N LEU A 71 -13.99 18.95 -10.46
CA LEU A 71 -15.01 18.03 -10.97
C LEU A 71 -15.52 18.41 -12.36
N LYS A 72 -15.67 19.71 -12.63
CA LYS A 72 -16.08 20.21 -13.93
C LYS A 72 -14.98 19.99 -14.98
N GLU A 73 -13.73 20.24 -14.64
CA GLU A 73 -12.58 20.02 -15.53
C GLU A 73 -12.42 18.54 -15.89
N ARG A 74 -12.62 17.65 -14.91
CA ARG A 74 -12.63 16.20 -15.11
C ARG A 74 -13.84 15.66 -15.87
N GLY A 75 -14.84 16.50 -16.18
CA GLY A 75 -16.05 16.12 -16.92
C GLY A 75 -17.07 15.34 -16.08
N CYS A 76 -16.98 15.39 -14.76
CA CYS A 76 -17.88 14.70 -13.82
C CYS A 76 -18.51 15.67 -12.78
N PRO A 77 -19.14 16.79 -13.21
CA PRO A 77 -19.69 17.77 -12.29
C PRO A 77 -20.77 17.15 -11.40
N GLY A 78 -20.66 17.37 -10.09
CA GLY A 78 -21.60 16.87 -9.09
C GLY A 78 -21.50 15.37 -8.80
N GLN A 79 -20.44 14.68 -9.28
CA GLN A 79 -20.14 13.29 -8.91
C GLN A 79 -20.00 13.17 -7.40
N ARG A 80 -20.66 12.22 -6.78
CA ARG A 80 -20.62 11.95 -5.33
C ARG A 80 -20.00 10.60 -5.03
N PHE A 81 -19.70 10.34 -3.78
CA PHE A 81 -19.16 9.05 -3.35
C PHE A 81 -20.04 7.87 -3.78
N HIS A 82 -21.36 8.00 -3.67
CA HIS A 82 -22.31 6.98 -4.12
C HIS A 82 -22.08 6.57 -5.58
N ASP A 83 -21.72 7.52 -6.45
CA ASP A 83 -21.58 7.28 -7.89
C ASP A 83 -20.30 6.47 -8.21
N ILE A 84 -19.30 6.52 -7.31
CA ILE A 84 -18.01 5.81 -7.48
C ILE A 84 -17.84 4.61 -6.54
N ALA A 85 -18.72 4.43 -5.56
CA ALA A 85 -18.56 3.43 -4.49
C ALA A 85 -18.38 2.00 -5.06
N GLN A 86 -19.21 1.59 -6.01
CA GLN A 86 -19.07 0.27 -6.64
C GLN A 86 -17.76 0.13 -7.41
N LYS A 87 -17.32 1.20 -8.09
CA LYS A 87 -16.06 1.24 -8.84
C LYS A 87 -14.87 1.11 -7.88
N PHE A 88 -14.94 1.78 -6.74
CA PHE A 88 -13.95 1.68 -5.67
C PHE A 88 -13.87 0.24 -5.11
N ILE A 89 -15.02 -0.35 -4.74
CA ILE A 89 -15.08 -1.73 -4.23
C ILE A 89 -14.49 -2.71 -5.25
N ASN A 90 -14.84 -2.57 -6.52
CA ASN A 90 -14.31 -3.42 -7.59
C ASN A 90 -12.81 -3.23 -7.80
N PHE A 91 -12.27 -2.01 -7.61
CA PHE A 91 -10.85 -1.75 -7.71
C PHE A 91 -10.08 -2.41 -6.55
N VAL A 92 -10.62 -2.34 -5.35
CA VAL A 92 -10.00 -2.98 -4.18
C VAL A 92 -10.06 -4.51 -4.29
N ASP A 93 -11.16 -5.07 -4.80
CA ASP A 93 -11.38 -6.52 -5.06
C ASP A 93 -10.87 -7.42 -3.93
N GLY A 94 -11.21 -7.09 -2.67
CA GLY A 94 -10.77 -7.83 -1.49
C GLY A 94 -9.28 -7.74 -1.16
N SER A 95 -8.51 -6.97 -1.91
CA SER A 95 -7.08 -6.75 -1.67
C SER A 95 -6.84 -6.06 -0.33
N PRO A 96 -5.76 -6.40 0.42
CA PRO A 96 -5.37 -5.65 1.59
C PRO A 96 -5.12 -4.17 1.26
N LEU A 97 -5.67 -3.28 2.11
CA LEU A 97 -5.39 -1.85 2.06
C LEU A 97 -4.17 -1.52 2.91
N VAL A 98 -3.30 -0.67 2.40
CA VAL A 98 -2.16 -0.06 3.10
C VAL A 98 -2.43 1.42 3.22
N ILE A 99 -2.52 1.95 4.42
CA ILE A 99 -2.93 3.33 4.68
C ILE A 99 -2.01 3.95 5.74
N HIS A 100 -1.68 5.24 5.59
CA HIS A 100 -0.95 5.96 6.62
C HIS A 100 -1.93 6.60 7.61
N ASN A 101 -1.82 6.23 8.92
CA ASN A 101 -2.82 6.62 9.93
C ASN A 101 -4.24 6.10 9.64
N ALA A 102 -4.33 4.81 9.30
CA ALA A 102 -5.51 4.14 8.77
C ALA A 102 -6.81 4.36 9.56
N ASP A 103 -6.75 4.63 10.87
CA ASP A 103 -7.94 4.89 11.69
C ASP A 103 -8.72 6.12 11.23
N PHE A 104 -8.07 7.06 10.56
CA PHE A 104 -8.70 8.23 9.95
C PHE A 104 -9.48 7.83 8.70
N ASP A 105 -8.80 7.31 7.68
CA ASP A 105 -9.39 7.00 6.38
C ASP A 105 -10.48 5.93 6.46
N THR A 106 -10.25 4.89 7.27
CA THR A 106 -11.24 3.80 7.42
C THR A 106 -12.54 4.28 8.02
N LYS A 107 -12.52 5.23 8.98
CA LYS A 107 -13.74 5.81 9.54
C LYS A 107 -14.52 6.61 8.49
N PHE A 108 -13.83 7.36 7.66
CA PHE A 108 -14.45 8.11 6.57
C PHE A 108 -15.01 7.18 5.50
N LEU A 109 -14.23 6.20 5.05
CA LEU A 109 -14.66 5.21 4.06
C LEU A 109 -15.89 4.42 4.55
N ASP A 110 -15.88 3.93 5.79
CA ASP A 110 -17.02 3.22 6.35
C ASP A 110 -18.26 4.11 6.49
N SER A 111 -18.07 5.40 6.81
CA SER A 111 -19.18 6.37 6.87
C SER A 111 -19.79 6.61 5.48
N GLU A 112 -18.96 6.80 4.46
CA GLU A 112 -19.39 7.02 3.08
C GLU A 112 -20.02 5.76 2.47
N LEU A 113 -19.42 4.59 2.67
CA LEU A 113 -19.97 3.31 2.21
C LEU A 113 -21.36 3.05 2.78
N ARG A 114 -21.54 3.20 4.11
CA ARG A 114 -22.87 3.07 4.74
C ARG A 114 -23.88 4.08 4.18
N HIS A 115 -23.46 5.33 4.03
CA HIS A 115 -24.32 6.36 3.47
C HIS A 115 -24.75 6.06 2.04
N ALA A 116 -23.88 5.48 1.25
CA ALA A 116 -24.13 5.04 -0.12
C ALA A 116 -24.90 3.69 -0.20
N GLY A 117 -25.19 3.05 0.94
CA GLY A 117 -25.89 1.76 0.99
C GLY A 117 -25.02 0.54 0.70
N PHE A 118 -23.71 0.68 0.83
CA PHE A 118 -22.73 -0.39 0.62
C PHE A 118 -22.23 -0.96 1.97
N PRO A 119 -21.72 -2.20 1.96
CA PRO A 119 -21.05 -2.77 3.13
C PRO A 119 -19.78 -2.00 3.50
N THR A 120 -19.46 -1.94 4.79
CA THR A 120 -18.20 -1.37 5.31
C THR A 120 -16.99 -2.21 4.91
N LEU A 121 -15.78 -1.68 5.08
CA LEU A 121 -14.52 -2.42 4.84
C LEU A 121 -14.46 -3.70 5.67
N ALA A 122 -14.92 -3.66 6.93
CA ALA A 122 -14.96 -4.82 7.81
C ALA A 122 -15.95 -5.88 7.33
N GLU A 123 -17.15 -5.50 6.89
CA GLU A 123 -18.16 -6.41 6.32
C GLU A 123 -17.71 -7.02 4.99
N LEU A 124 -16.91 -6.29 4.21
CA LEU A 124 -16.25 -6.80 3.01
C LEU A 124 -15.03 -7.67 3.30
N ASN A 125 -14.65 -7.84 4.58
CA ASN A 125 -13.45 -8.56 5.01
C ASN A 125 -12.15 -8.04 4.38
N ILE A 126 -12.05 -6.74 4.14
CA ILE A 126 -10.86 -6.10 3.58
C ILE A 126 -9.84 -5.88 4.70
N PRO A 127 -8.67 -6.53 4.66
CA PRO A 127 -7.63 -6.32 5.67
C PRO A 127 -7.01 -4.92 5.52
N VAL A 128 -6.71 -4.27 6.64
CA VAL A 128 -6.07 -2.95 6.66
C VAL A 128 -4.72 -3.00 7.37
N PHE A 129 -3.67 -2.53 6.71
CA PHE A 129 -2.34 -2.34 7.27
C PHE A 129 -2.07 -0.85 7.50
N CYS A 130 -1.83 -0.47 8.75
CA CYS A 130 -1.51 0.91 9.12
C CYS A 130 0.00 1.14 9.16
N THR A 131 0.53 1.92 8.22
CA THR A 131 1.97 2.23 8.15
C THR A 131 2.44 3.08 9.33
N TYR A 132 1.59 3.97 9.87
CA TYR A 132 1.90 4.76 11.07
C TYR A 132 2.10 3.87 12.31
N LYS A 133 1.19 2.92 12.56
CA LYS A 133 1.30 1.97 13.69
C LYS A 133 2.53 1.08 13.53
N PHE A 134 2.80 0.62 12.31
CA PHE A 134 4.00 -0.16 12.00
C PHE A 134 5.29 0.65 12.24
N ALA A 135 5.33 1.89 11.75
CA ALA A 135 6.48 2.79 11.95
C ALA A 135 6.70 3.12 13.43
N SER A 136 5.64 3.33 14.21
CA SER A 136 5.72 3.60 15.64
C SER A 136 6.36 2.45 16.43
N ASN A 137 6.10 1.22 16.02
CA ASN A 137 6.75 0.04 16.59
C ASN A 137 8.21 -0.12 16.11
N LYS A 138 8.50 0.24 14.85
CA LYS A 138 9.83 0.11 14.25
C LYS A 138 10.78 1.23 14.70
N TYR A 139 10.25 2.44 14.92
CA TYR A 139 10.99 3.64 15.28
C TYR A 139 10.39 4.32 16.52
N PRO A 140 10.46 3.68 17.71
CA PRO A 140 9.86 4.21 18.92
C PRO A 140 10.47 5.56 19.31
N GLY A 141 9.63 6.48 19.79
CA GLY A 141 10.04 7.82 20.23
C GLY A 141 10.44 8.77 19.09
N ARG A 142 10.24 8.39 17.82
CA ARG A 142 10.46 9.25 16.65
C ARG A 142 9.15 9.79 16.09
N ARG A 143 9.22 10.92 15.37
CA ARG A 143 8.10 11.40 14.55
C ARG A 143 7.89 10.40 13.41
N ASN A 144 6.64 9.95 13.22
CA ASN A 144 6.28 8.91 12.26
C ASN A 144 5.13 9.34 11.33
N ASN A 145 4.87 10.66 11.20
CA ASN A 145 4.03 11.18 10.12
C ASN A 145 4.70 10.90 8.75
N LEU A 146 3.94 10.96 7.68
CA LEU A 146 4.39 10.59 6.34
C LEU A 146 5.65 11.36 5.92
N ASP A 147 5.69 12.68 6.14
CA ASP A 147 6.87 13.51 5.86
C ASP A 147 8.13 13.05 6.58
N ALA A 148 8.01 12.78 7.89
CA ALA A 148 9.16 12.32 8.68
C ALA A 148 9.65 10.94 8.25
N LEU A 149 8.75 10.09 7.75
CA LEU A 149 9.10 8.79 7.19
C LEU A 149 9.76 8.93 5.83
N CYS A 150 9.27 9.79 4.95
CA CYS A 150 9.91 10.11 3.66
C CYS A 150 11.33 10.60 3.87
N ASP A 151 11.53 11.60 4.75
CA ASP A 151 12.85 12.14 5.06
C ASP A 151 13.81 11.05 5.61
N ARG A 152 13.32 10.21 6.51
CA ARG A 152 14.11 9.14 7.14
C ARG A 152 14.52 8.05 6.17
N LEU A 153 13.65 7.73 5.21
CA LEU A 153 13.82 6.61 4.29
C LEU A 153 14.40 7.05 2.94
N GLY A 154 14.59 8.37 2.74
CA GLY A 154 15.09 8.92 1.49
C GLY A 154 14.09 8.84 0.34
N VAL A 155 12.78 8.89 0.65
CA VAL A 155 11.71 8.97 -0.34
C VAL A 155 11.58 10.41 -0.81
N ASP A 156 11.66 10.62 -2.11
CA ASP A 156 11.53 11.96 -2.72
C ASP A 156 10.08 12.46 -2.65
N LYS A 157 9.90 13.60 -2.02
CA LYS A 157 8.61 14.29 -1.87
C LYS A 157 8.60 15.66 -2.54
N SER A 158 9.53 15.94 -3.44
CA SER A 158 9.69 17.26 -4.10
C SER A 158 8.49 17.71 -4.93
N GLY A 159 7.58 16.80 -5.29
CA GLY A 159 6.34 17.11 -5.99
C GLY A 159 5.14 17.37 -5.06
N ARG A 160 5.33 17.41 -3.72
CA ARG A 160 4.26 17.55 -2.74
C ARG A 160 4.31 18.95 -2.11
N ASP A 161 3.73 19.94 -2.79
CA ASP A 161 3.57 21.30 -2.25
C ASP A 161 2.40 21.37 -1.25
N LEU A 162 1.32 20.65 -1.54
CA LEU A 162 0.15 20.45 -0.68
C LEU A 162 -0.20 18.95 -0.61
N HIS A 163 -1.05 18.57 0.33
CA HIS A 163 -1.58 17.21 0.40
C HIS A 163 -2.52 16.94 -0.77
N GLY A 164 -2.43 15.75 -1.35
CA GLY A 164 -3.31 15.25 -2.38
C GLY A 164 -3.34 13.74 -2.32
N ALA A 165 -4.55 13.16 -2.32
CA ALA A 165 -4.74 11.74 -1.99
C ALA A 165 -3.90 10.79 -2.87
N LEU A 166 -3.78 11.04 -4.17
CA LEU A 166 -2.99 10.16 -5.04
C LEU A 166 -1.49 10.29 -4.77
N ILE A 167 -0.99 11.50 -4.51
CA ILE A 167 0.42 11.75 -4.20
C ILE A 167 0.78 11.10 -2.86
N ASP A 168 -0.07 11.26 -1.86
CA ASP A 168 0.14 10.71 -0.52
C ASP A 168 0.03 9.18 -0.51
N ALA A 169 -0.85 8.59 -1.33
CA ALA A 169 -0.89 7.16 -1.56
C ALA A 169 0.41 6.63 -2.21
N ASP A 170 0.97 7.33 -3.20
CA ASP A 170 2.24 6.93 -3.82
C ASP A 170 3.42 7.04 -2.84
N LEU A 171 3.53 8.14 -2.09
CA LEU A 171 4.53 8.29 -1.03
C LEU A 171 4.38 7.21 0.04
N THR A 172 3.15 6.90 0.45
CA THR A 172 2.85 5.82 1.40
C THR A 172 3.26 4.46 0.83
N ALA A 173 3.08 4.21 -0.48
CA ALA A 173 3.53 2.99 -1.14
C ALA A 173 5.05 2.83 -1.07
N GLN A 174 5.78 3.88 -1.40
CA GLN A 174 7.25 3.89 -1.33
C GLN A 174 7.74 3.69 0.11
N VAL A 175 7.19 4.44 1.07
CA VAL A 175 7.49 4.30 2.50
C VAL A 175 7.20 2.88 3.00
N TYR A 176 6.05 2.31 2.64
CA TYR A 176 5.69 0.93 2.98
C TYR A 176 6.71 -0.08 2.43
N LEU A 177 7.07 0.03 1.16
CA LEU A 177 8.05 -0.84 0.52
C LEU A 177 9.42 -0.74 1.20
N MET A 178 9.88 0.47 1.52
CA MET A 178 11.16 0.69 2.21
C MET A 178 11.14 0.18 3.65
N MET A 179 10.07 0.44 4.41
CA MET A 179 9.95 -0.02 5.80
C MET A 179 9.86 -1.54 5.93
N THR A 180 9.23 -2.20 4.97
CA THR A 180 9.02 -3.65 4.97
C THR A 180 10.08 -4.41 4.18
N GLN A 181 11.11 -3.73 3.65
CA GLN A 181 12.28 -4.41 3.12
C GLN A 181 12.94 -5.22 4.24
N TYR A 182 13.10 -6.51 3.98
CA TYR A 182 13.90 -7.37 4.83
C TYR A 182 15.38 -6.97 4.65
N GLN A 183 15.91 -6.20 5.57
CA GLN A 183 17.36 -6.07 5.71
C GLN A 183 17.87 -7.36 6.33
N GLY A 184 17.99 -8.42 5.54
CA GLY A 184 18.78 -9.58 5.92
C GLY A 184 20.17 -9.08 6.24
N ASN A 185 20.60 -9.17 7.49
CA ASN A 185 22.00 -9.02 7.83
C ASN A 185 22.75 -10.03 6.97
N ILE A 186 23.45 -9.57 5.95
CA ILE A 186 24.33 -10.39 5.10
C ILE A 186 25.37 -11.12 5.97
N LEU A 187 25.51 -10.71 7.25
CA LEU A 187 26.45 -11.24 8.24
C LEU A 187 25.80 -12.12 9.32
N SER A 188 24.48 -12.28 9.35
CA SER A 188 23.83 -13.18 10.31
C SER A 188 23.43 -14.49 9.62
N ASN A 189 23.97 -15.61 10.12
CA ASN A 189 23.57 -16.98 9.74
C ASN A 189 22.14 -17.35 10.19
N ASP A 190 21.35 -16.39 10.65
CA ASP A 190 19.96 -16.61 11.01
C ASP A 190 19.10 -16.72 9.74
N LYS A 191 18.82 -17.95 9.34
CA LYS A 191 17.79 -18.22 8.34
C LYS A 191 16.48 -17.57 8.80
N PRO A 192 15.82 -16.76 7.95
CA PRO A 192 14.55 -16.16 8.32
C PRO A 192 13.58 -17.28 8.68
N LYS A 193 13.11 -17.30 9.92
CA LYS A 193 11.92 -18.09 10.28
C LYS A 193 10.73 -17.45 9.59
N VAL A 194 10.48 -17.82 8.36
CA VAL A 194 9.23 -17.51 7.67
C VAL A 194 8.14 -18.23 8.46
N ARG A 195 7.48 -17.51 9.36
CA ARG A 195 6.18 -17.94 9.84
C ARG A 195 5.24 -17.75 8.65
N LEU A 196 5.10 -18.80 7.86
CA LEU A 196 3.97 -18.94 6.97
C LEU A 196 2.73 -18.79 7.84
N ALA A 197 1.90 -17.76 7.54
CA ALA A 197 0.61 -17.65 8.16
C ALA A 197 -0.11 -18.99 7.92
N SER A 198 -0.50 -19.64 9.01
CA SER A 198 -1.04 -21.00 9.05
C SER A 198 -2.40 -21.17 8.33
N ASN A 199 -2.85 -20.19 7.58
CA ASN A 199 -4.15 -20.15 6.89
C ASN A 199 -4.06 -20.02 5.38
N LEU A 200 -2.87 -20.08 4.78
CA LEU A 200 -2.80 -20.31 3.35
C LEU A 200 -3.17 -21.77 3.10
N ASN A 201 -4.39 -22.00 2.60
CA ASN A 201 -4.82 -23.30 2.09
C ASN A 201 -4.01 -23.57 0.82
N ILE A 202 -2.75 -23.98 1.00
CA ILE A 202 -1.88 -24.40 -0.09
C ILE A 202 -2.50 -25.70 -0.58
N GLN A 203 -3.33 -25.61 -1.62
CA GLN A 203 -3.69 -26.81 -2.36
C GLN A 203 -2.38 -27.43 -2.84
N ARG A 204 -2.03 -28.57 -2.28
CA ARG A 204 -0.90 -29.34 -2.79
C ARG A 204 -1.20 -29.63 -4.26
N LEU A 205 -0.28 -29.22 -5.13
CA LEU A 205 -0.36 -29.57 -6.54
C LEU A 205 -0.58 -31.09 -6.65
N ASP A 206 -1.50 -31.46 -7.51
CA ASP A 206 -1.81 -32.86 -7.81
C ASP A 206 -0.49 -33.62 -8.07
N PRO A 207 -0.21 -34.73 -7.41
CA PRO A 207 1.00 -35.52 -7.62
C PRO A 207 1.24 -35.89 -9.09
N SER A 208 0.19 -35.97 -9.91
CA SER A 208 0.28 -36.22 -11.36
C SER A 208 0.97 -35.09 -12.14
N ILE A 209 1.10 -33.90 -11.56
CA ILE A 209 1.83 -32.78 -12.19
C ILE A 209 3.35 -32.98 -12.10
N ASN A 210 3.83 -33.68 -11.06
CA ASN A 210 5.25 -33.98 -10.89
C ASN A 210 5.82 -34.82 -12.04
N GLU A 211 5.00 -35.69 -12.66
CA GLU A 211 5.42 -36.49 -13.82
C GLU A 211 5.60 -35.68 -15.10
N LYS A 212 5.04 -34.46 -15.16
CA LYS A 212 5.14 -33.54 -16.32
C LYS A 212 6.24 -32.51 -16.19
N LEU A 213 6.86 -32.38 -15.00
CA LEU A 213 7.96 -31.45 -14.79
C LEU A 213 9.25 -32.04 -15.37
N LYS A 214 9.72 -31.46 -16.48
CA LYS A 214 11.01 -31.83 -17.06
C LYS A 214 12.12 -31.25 -16.18
N VAL A 215 12.78 -32.11 -15.42
CA VAL A 215 14.01 -31.74 -14.70
C VAL A 215 15.11 -31.57 -15.73
N VAL A 216 15.61 -30.36 -15.91
CA VAL A 216 16.77 -30.08 -16.78
C VAL A 216 18.01 -30.34 -15.91
N THR A 217 18.73 -31.42 -16.22
CA THR A 217 20.04 -31.68 -15.62
C THR A 217 21.11 -30.94 -16.40
N PRO A 218 22.07 -30.27 -15.73
CA PRO A 218 23.15 -29.56 -16.42
C PRO A 218 24.02 -30.56 -17.22
N ASN A 219 24.49 -30.12 -18.38
CA ASN A 219 25.42 -30.88 -19.17
C ASN A 219 26.84 -30.82 -18.58
N GLU A 220 27.75 -31.68 -19.05
CA GLU A 220 29.12 -31.78 -18.53
C GLU A 220 29.92 -30.46 -18.64
N ALA A 221 29.67 -29.66 -19.70
CA ALA A 221 30.33 -28.38 -19.88
C ALA A 221 29.84 -27.34 -18.84
N GLU A 222 28.55 -27.32 -18.57
CA GLU A 222 27.96 -26.43 -17.55
C GLU A 222 28.45 -26.79 -16.14
N VAL A 223 28.54 -28.07 -15.80
CA VAL A 223 29.14 -28.56 -14.54
C VAL A 223 30.60 -28.16 -14.41
N LEU A 224 31.37 -28.25 -15.50
CA LEU A 224 32.78 -27.86 -15.52
C LEU A 224 32.96 -26.35 -15.32
N GLU A 225 32.14 -25.52 -15.96
CA GLU A 225 32.15 -24.06 -15.76
C GLU A 225 31.74 -23.67 -14.35
N HIS A 226 30.70 -24.31 -13.80
CA HIS A 226 30.26 -24.11 -12.42
C HIS A 226 31.40 -24.42 -11.43
N ASN A 227 32.10 -25.52 -11.57
CA ASN A 227 33.20 -25.90 -10.72
C ASN A 227 34.38 -24.92 -10.81
N LYS A 228 34.72 -24.44 -12.03
CA LYS A 228 35.76 -23.41 -12.24
C LYS A 228 35.38 -22.09 -11.53
N LEU A 229 34.12 -21.70 -11.60
CA LEU A 229 33.63 -20.50 -10.92
C LEU A 229 33.68 -20.66 -9.40
N LYS A 230 33.28 -21.81 -8.88
CA LYS A 230 33.36 -22.17 -7.47
C LYS A 230 34.81 -22.09 -6.95
N GLU A 231 35.79 -22.68 -7.68
CA GLU A 231 37.19 -22.57 -7.29
C GLU A 231 37.73 -21.13 -7.26
N LYS A 232 37.28 -20.28 -8.20
CA LYS A 232 37.64 -18.85 -8.16
C LYS A 232 37.07 -18.12 -6.95
N ILE A 233 35.81 -18.42 -6.61
CA ILE A 233 35.15 -17.83 -5.44
C ILE A 233 35.84 -18.29 -4.15
N ASP A 234 36.12 -19.59 -4.01
CA ASP A 234 36.81 -20.16 -2.85
C ASP A 234 38.22 -19.58 -2.65
N LYS A 235 38.95 -19.35 -3.74
CA LYS A 235 40.27 -18.67 -3.72
C LYS A 235 40.19 -17.21 -3.31
N SER A 236 39.16 -16.49 -3.73
CA SER A 236 38.99 -15.08 -3.38
C SER A 236 38.39 -14.89 -1.97
N ALA A 237 37.71 -15.89 -1.43
CA ALA A 237 37.08 -15.86 -0.09
C ALA A 237 37.98 -16.40 1.04
N GLY A 238 39.25 -16.65 0.78
CA GLY A 238 40.20 -17.11 1.82
C GLY A 238 39.92 -18.51 2.36
N GLY A 239 39.29 -19.40 1.58
CA GLY A 239 39.19 -20.83 1.93
C GLY A 239 37.92 -21.23 2.70
N THR A 240 36.93 -20.40 2.82
CA THR A 240 35.62 -20.77 3.38
C THR A 240 34.67 -21.23 2.26
N SER A 241 34.47 -22.56 2.17
CA SER A 241 33.56 -23.13 1.17
C SER A 241 32.10 -22.79 1.49
N PHE A 242 31.45 -22.06 0.57
CA PHE A 242 29.99 -21.95 0.54
C PHE A 242 29.41 -23.26 -0.02
N VAL A 243 28.88 -24.10 0.85
CA VAL A 243 28.07 -25.26 0.43
C VAL A 243 26.66 -24.75 0.17
N LEU A 244 26.32 -24.51 -1.12
CA LEU A 244 24.93 -24.45 -1.55
C LEU A 244 24.39 -25.88 -1.50
N GLY A 245 23.64 -26.20 -0.46
CA GLY A 245 22.89 -27.46 -0.40
C GLY A 245 21.78 -27.41 -1.47
N LEU A 246 21.78 -28.38 -2.39
CA LEU A 246 20.70 -28.75 -3.28
C LEU A 246 19.52 -29.32 -2.49
#